data_551e77c572102f5960fbdff5c0c75df1
#
_entry.id   551e77c572102f5960fbdff5c0c75df1
#
_cell.length_a   1.000
_cell.length_b   1.000
_cell.length_c   1.000
_cell.angle_alpha   90.00
_cell.angle_beta   90.00
_cell.angle_gamma   90.00
#
_symmetry.space_group_name_H-M   'P 1'
#
loop_
_entity.id
_entity.type
_entity.pdbx_description
1 polymer ?
#
loop_
_entity_poly.entity_id
_entity_poly.type
_entity_poly.pdbx_seq_one_letter_code
_entity_poly.pdbx_strand_id
1 'polypeptide(L)'
;KLNKDNYINYTNKIKNITDLNYSTVHILGGIPMGENNNTCLVDSYGKLNKSENFYINDSSLICNKLLKNPQGTVMAIALRNVSNFLSKNK
;
A
#
# COMPACT_ATOMS: atom_id res chain seq x y z
N LYS A 1 -13.63 -28.14 -1.50
CA LYS A 1 -12.21 -28.21 -1.97
C LYS A 1 -12.22 -28.03 -3.48
N LEU A 2 -11.54 -27.00 -3.99
CA LEU A 2 -11.25 -26.86 -5.41
C LEU A 2 -10.32 -28.03 -5.80
N ASN A 3 -10.80 -28.91 -6.67
CA ASN A 3 -9.96 -29.89 -7.33
C ASN A 3 -9.58 -29.41 -8.73
N LYS A 4 -8.66 -30.10 -9.40
CA LYS A 4 -8.15 -29.72 -10.72
C LYS A 4 -9.28 -29.58 -11.76
N ASP A 5 -10.26 -30.47 -11.72
CA ASP A 5 -11.36 -30.48 -12.71
C ASP A 5 -12.32 -29.31 -12.49
N ASN A 6 -12.60 -28.96 -11.22
CA ASN A 6 -13.42 -27.80 -10.88
C ASN A 6 -12.74 -26.48 -11.28
N TYR A 7 -11.41 -26.41 -11.14
CA TYR A 7 -10.64 -25.25 -11.59
C TYR A 7 -10.71 -25.06 -13.11
N ILE A 8 -10.50 -26.13 -13.87
CA ILE A 8 -10.59 -26.10 -15.35
C ILE A 8 -11.99 -25.71 -15.80
N ASN A 9 -13.03 -26.28 -15.20
CA ASN A 9 -14.41 -25.94 -15.52
C ASN A 9 -14.76 -24.48 -15.20
N TYR A 10 -14.20 -23.93 -14.14
CA TYR A 10 -14.37 -22.52 -13.79
C TYR A 10 -13.68 -21.60 -14.80
N THR A 11 -12.42 -21.88 -15.12
CA THR A 11 -11.64 -21.05 -16.07
C THR A 11 -12.21 -21.06 -17.47
N ASN A 12 -12.78 -22.18 -17.94
CA ASN A 12 -13.44 -22.28 -19.24
C ASN A 12 -14.72 -21.45 -19.37
N LYS A 13 -15.31 -21.00 -18.27
CA LYS A 13 -16.49 -20.10 -18.25
C LYS A 13 -16.11 -18.63 -18.41
N ILE A 14 -14.85 -18.29 -18.14
CA ILE A 14 -14.37 -16.91 -18.22
C ILE A 14 -14.08 -16.60 -19.69
N LYS A 15 -14.92 -15.79 -20.33
CA LYS A 15 -14.77 -15.35 -21.70
C LYS A 15 -14.30 -13.91 -21.81
N ASN A 16 -14.67 -13.09 -20.86
CA ASN A 16 -14.32 -11.67 -20.80
C ASN A 16 -13.74 -11.31 -19.45
N ILE A 17 -13.00 -10.21 -19.37
CA ILE A 17 -12.44 -9.68 -18.11
C ILE A 17 -13.55 -9.33 -17.09
N THR A 18 -14.73 -8.98 -17.58
CA THR A 18 -15.92 -8.67 -16.76
C THR A 18 -16.52 -9.88 -16.06
N ASP A 19 -16.16 -11.11 -16.50
CA ASP A 19 -16.62 -12.34 -15.85
C ASP A 19 -15.81 -12.65 -14.57
N LEU A 20 -14.77 -11.86 -14.28
CA LEU A 20 -13.89 -12.00 -13.12
C LEU A 20 -14.29 -11.05 -12.01
N ASN A 21 -14.42 -11.58 -10.81
CA ASN A 21 -14.53 -10.78 -9.59
C ASN A 21 -13.12 -10.45 -9.08
N TYR A 22 -12.74 -9.17 -9.17
CA TYR A 22 -11.47 -8.70 -8.65
C TYR A 22 -11.65 -8.14 -7.25
N SER A 23 -10.90 -8.67 -6.30
CA SER A 23 -10.84 -8.11 -4.95
C SER A 23 -9.41 -8.11 -4.44
N THR A 24 -9.04 -7.08 -3.72
CA THR A 24 -7.78 -7.01 -2.98
C THR A 24 -8.01 -6.31 -1.65
N VAL A 25 -7.32 -6.79 -0.62
CA VAL A 25 -7.24 -6.15 0.69
C VAL A 25 -5.85 -5.53 0.92
N HIS A 26 -4.95 -5.67 -0.04
CA HIS A 26 -3.56 -5.19 0.03
C HIS A 26 -3.35 -4.08 -0.99
N ILE A 27 -3.96 -2.91 -0.74
CA ILE A 27 -3.79 -1.72 -1.58
C ILE A 27 -2.55 -0.97 -1.11
N LEU A 28 -1.57 -0.80 -2.00
CA LEU A 28 -0.27 -0.20 -1.73
C LEU A 28 0.05 0.89 -2.74
N GLY A 29 0.95 1.82 -2.38
CA GLY A 29 1.64 2.70 -3.32
C GLY A 29 0.81 3.82 -3.92
N GLY A 30 -0.33 4.17 -3.36
CA GLY A 30 -1.14 5.29 -3.82
C GLY A 30 -0.44 6.65 -3.67
N ILE A 31 0.36 6.80 -2.60
CA ILE A 31 1.14 8.01 -2.29
C ILE A 31 2.51 7.57 -1.76
N PRO A 32 3.42 7.09 -2.61
CA PRO A 32 4.71 6.58 -2.18
C PRO A 32 5.54 7.67 -1.48
N MET A 33 6.10 7.31 -0.32
CA MET A 33 7.01 8.19 0.43
C MET A 33 8.39 8.22 -0.20
N GLY A 34 9.10 9.34 -0.08
CA GLY A 34 10.49 9.47 -0.55
C GLY A 34 11.06 10.86 -0.41
N GLU A 35 12.38 10.99 -0.62
CA GLU A 35 13.12 12.25 -0.49
C GLU A 35 13.03 13.15 -1.74
N ASN A 36 12.59 12.61 -2.87
CA ASN A 36 12.53 13.38 -4.11
C ASN A 36 11.17 14.09 -4.25
N ASN A 37 11.14 15.37 -3.93
CA ASN A 37 9.94 16.21 -3.98
C ASN A 37 9.31 16.35 -5.37
N ASN A 38 10.02 16.01 -6.44
CA ASN A 38 9.47 16.03 -7.80
C ASN A 38 8.65 14.78 -8.13
N THR A 39 8.92 13.66 -7.43
CA THR A 39 8.27 12.37 -7.68
C THR A 39 7.45 11.87 -6.50
N CYS A 40 7.68 12.39 -5.30
CA CYS A 40 6.99 12.00 -4.08
C CYS A 40 6.21 13.19 -3.51
N LEU A 41 4.93 12.97 -3.18
CA LEU A 41 4.09 13.99 -2.55
C LEU A 41 4.38 14.14 -1.07
N VAL A 42 4.92 13.13 -0.45
CA VAL A 42 5.28 13.07 0.98
C VAL A 42 6.74 12.69 1.15
N ASP A 43 7.34 13.17 2.23
CA ASP A 43 8.70 12.83 2.61
C ASP A 43 8.83 11.37 3.11
N SER A 44 10.03 10.97 3.51
CA SER A 44 10.30 9.61 4.03
C SER A 44 9.57 9.27 5.32
N TYR A 45 8.94 10.23 5.98
CA TYR A 45 8.17 10.06 7.21
C TYR A 45 6.67 10.32 7.03
N GLY A 46 6.22 10.41 5.77
CA GLY A 46 4.81 10.57 5.44
C GLY A 46 4.27 11.99 5.57
N LYS A 47 5.12 12.99 5.81
CA LYS A 47 4.70 14.40 5.85
C LYS A 47 4.48 14.92 4.43
N LEU A 48 3.34 15.57 4.17
CA LEU A 48 3.04 16.20 2.90
C LEU A 48 4.00 17.39 2.65
N ASN A 49 4.71 17.37 1.50
CA ASN A 49 5.78 18.33 1.20
C ASN A 49 5.37 19.80 1.20
N LYS A 50 4.08 20.12 0.99
CA LYS A 50 3.55 21.49 0.96
C LYS A 50 2.63 21.79 2.15
N SER A 51 2.70 21.01 3.22
CA SER A 51 1.88 21.20 4.41
C SER A 51 2.72 21.07 5.68
N GLU A 52 2.41 21.88 6.68
CA GLU A 52 3.10 21.81 7.97
C GLU A 52 2.54 20.73 8.88
N ASN A 53 1.24 20.43 8.78
CA ASN A 53 0.51 19.61 9.76
C ASN A 53 -0.24 18.44 9.14
N PHE A 54 0.10 18.04 7.91
CA PHE A 54 -0.57 16.91 7.26
C PHE A 54 0.40 15.74 7.09
N TYR A 55 0.01 14.59 7.62
CA TYR A 55 0.78 13.36 7.57
C TYR A 55 -0.08 12.21 7.07
N ILE A 56 0.49 11.35 6.26
CA ILE A 56 -0.09 10.08 5.81
C ILE A 56 0.65 8.96 6.53
N ASN A 57 -0.08 7.98 7.06
CA ASN A 57 0.53 6.92 7.85
C ASN A 57 -0.20 5.57 7.66
N ASP A 58 -0.29 5.14 6.43
CA ASP A 58 -0.93 3.89 6.03
C ASP A 58 -0.17 3.17 4.90
N SER A 59 -0.75 2.14 4.34
CA SER A 59 -0.15 1.32 3.28
C SER A 59 0.10 2.07 1.96
N SER A 60 -0.53 3.22 1.73
CA SER A 60 -0.31 4.02 0.53
C SER A 60 1.12 4.56 0.41
N LEU A 61 1.82 4.72 1.54
CA LEU A 61 3.23 5.14 1.59
C LEU A 61 4.21 4.12 1.01
N ILE A 62 3.81 2.85 0.94
CA ILE A 62 4.70 1.75 0.55
C ILE A 62 4.74 1.67 -0.97
N CYS A 63 5.93 1.79 -1.56
CA CYS A 63 6.09 1.56 -3.00
C CYS A 63 5.75 0.10 -3.36
N ASN A 64 5.16 -0.09 -4.52
CA ASN A 64 4.48 -1.29 -5.02
C ASN A 64 5.31 -2.57 -5.24
N LYS A 65 6.47 -2.70 -4.63
CA LYS A 65 7.35 -3.89 -4.78
C LYS A 65 7.20 -4.95 -3.69
N LEU A 66 6.28 -4.77 -2.76
CA LEU A 66 5.97 -5.78 -1.76
C LEU A 66 5.07 -6.87 -2.36
N LEU A 67 5.60 -8.09 -2.44
CA LEU A 67 4.89 -9.27 -2.97
C LEU A 67 4.19 -10.09 -1.88
N LYS A 68 4.13 -9.60 -0.64
CA LYS A 68 3.57 -10.31 0.53
C LYS A 68 2.64 -9.41 1.33
N ASN A 69 1.92 -10.00 2.29
CA ASN A 69 1.03 -9.30 3.20
C ASN A 69 1.75 -8.13 3.89
N PRO A 70 1.27 -6.88 3.76
CA PRO A 70 2.02 -5.70 4.19
C PRO A 70 1.85 -5.32 5.66
N GLN A 71 1.03 -6.01 6.43
CA GLN A 71 0.61 -5.58 7.77
C GLN A 71 1.79 -5.26 8.70
N GLY A 72 2.76 -6.17 8.82
CA GLY A 72 3.95 -5.94 9.64
C GLY A 72 4.76 -4.73 9.19
N THR A 73 4.92 -4.56 7.87
CA THR A 73 5.62 -3.40 7.29
C THR A 73 4.88 -2.10 7.56
N VAL A 74 3.55 -2.08 7.40
CA VAL A 74 2.71 -0.90 7.69
C VAL A 74 2.84 -0.51 9.16
N MET A 75 2.76 -1.47 10.09
CA MET A 75 2.92 -1.22 11.52
C MET A 75 4.31 -0.66 11.86
N ALA A 76 5.38 -1.20 11.28
CA ALA A 76 6.74 -0.72 11.51
C ALA A 76 6.94 0.72 10.98
N ILE A 77 6.43 1.02 9.78
CA ILE A 77 6.48 2.36 9.20
C ILE A 77 5.66 3.33 10.06
N ALA A 78 4.47 2.96 10.49
CA ALA A 78 3.62 3.79 11.33
C ALA A 78 4.31 4.14 12.66
N LEU A 79 4.88 3.16 13.33
CA LEU A 79 5.63 3.39 14.58
C LEU A 79 6.83 4.31 14.36
N ARG A 80 7.61 4.09 13.31
CA ARG A 80 8.76 4.94 12.97
C ARG A 80 8.32 6.39 12.73
N ASN A 81 7.26 6.61 11.95
CA ASN A 81 6.80 7.93 11.58
C ASN A 81 6.26 8.69 12.80
N VAL A 82 5.48 8.03 13.65
CA VAL A 82 4.98 8.62 14.92
C VAL A 82 6.14 8.95 15.86
N SER A 83 7.12 8.07 16.01
CA SER A 83 8.30 8.31 16.84
C SER A 83 9.09 9.54 16.36
N ASN A 84 9.27 9.68 15.04
CA ASN A 84 9.92 10.85 14.45
C ASN A 84 9.12 12.13 14.68
N PHE A 85 7.80 12.09 14.51
CA PHE A 85 6.92 13.22 14.80
C PHE A 85 7.03 13.69 16.24
N LEU A 86 6.93 12.78 17.21
CA LEU A 86 7.02 13.09 18.62
C LEU A 86 8.39 13.63 19.01
N SER A 87 9.48 13.16 18.39
CA SER A 87 10.82 13.66 18.68
C SER A 87 11.07 15.09 18.19
N LYS A 88 10.40 15.49 17.10
CA LYS A 88 10.53 16.84 16.52
C LYS A 88 9.63 17.88 17.17
N ASN A 89 8.60 17.46 17.88
CA ASN A 89 7.60 18.34 18.51
C ASN A 89 7.69 18.33 20.06
N LYS A 90 8.81 17.89 20.58
CA LYS A 90 9.14 18.03 22.00
C LYS A 90 9.78 19.44 22.27
#